data_fa0bb3b3524b1ac959f052b97525eaf4
#
_entry.id   fa0bb3b3524b1ac959f052b97525eaf4
#
_cell.length_a   1.000
_cell.length_b   1.000
_cell.length_c   1.000
_cell.angle_alpha   90.00
_cell.angle_beta   90.00
_cell.angle_gamma   90.00
#
_symmetry.space_group_name_H-M   'P 1'
#
loop_
_entity.id
_entity.type
_entity.pdbx_description
1 polymer ?
#
loop_
_entity_poly.entity_id
_entity_poly.type
_entity_poly.pdbx_seq_one_letter_code
_entity_poly.pdbx_strand_id
1 'polypeptide(L)'
;MSVLKDNIDVSSLTTVKINPNEKQNKVEKGDLFFMTSSETKEEVALCSTLSYDVKNLYLNSFCFGYRVNNLNLINNEYLNCLLHSPKYRKQISNLGQGFTRVNISKNKLLELLVEVPDMKQQIRIVSINNKINYKINSEINKLNKLNELKKGLMQNMFV
;
A
#
# COMPACT_ATOMS: atom_id res chain seq x y z
N MET A 1 9.50 3.51 2.79
CA MET A 1 9.05 2.39 1.92
C MET A 1 7.74 2.75 1.26
N SER A 2 7.61 2.53 -0.05
CA SER A 2 6.40 2.90 -0.82
C SER A 2 5.16 2.06 -0.49
N VAL A 3 5.33 0.90 0.14
CA VAL A 3 4.22 -0.01 0.55
C VAL A 3 3.47 0.45 1.81
N LEU A 4 3.90 1.52 2.46
CA LEU A 4 3.17 2.14 3.59
C LEU A 4 2.04 3.08 3.14
N LYS A 5 1.89 3.29 1.82
CA LYS A 5 0.83 4.11 1.23
C LYS A 5 -0.16 3.20 0.52
N ASP A 6 -1.42 3.60 0.44
CA ASP A 6 -2.48 2.85 -0.24
C ASP A 6 -2.15 2.53 -1.72
N ASN A 7 -1.40 3.41 -2.37
CA ASN A 7 -0.91 3.25 -3.74
C ASN A 7 0.61 3.43 -3.82
N ILE A 8 1.24 2.66 -4.71
CA ILE A 8 2.67 2.76 -4.95
C ILE A 8 2.99 4.04 -5.71
N ASP A 9 3.89 4.83 -5.14
CA ASP A 9 4.49 5.98 -5.79
C ASP A 9 5.78 5.55 -6.50
N VAL A 10 5.69 5.37 -7.82
CA VAL A 10 6.83 4.91 -8.64
C VAL A 10 7.95 5.93 -8.70
N SER A 11 7.65 7.22 -8.54
CA SER A 11 8.69 8.27 -8.55
C SER A 11 9.66 8.17 -7.37
N SER A 12 9.25 7.51 -6.29
CA SER A 12 10.05 7.28 -5.08
C SER A 12 10.86 5.98 -5.10
N LEU A 13 10.76 5.18 -6.18
CA LEU A 13 11.45 3.89 -6.28
C LEU A 13 12.90 4.06 -6.76
N THR A 14 13.75 3.18 -6.26
CA THR A 14 15.15 3.10 -6.71
C THR A 14 15.28 2.20 -7.92
N THR A 15 16.16 2.56 -8.83
CA THR A 15 16.52 1.70 -9.97
C THR A 15 17.53 0.65 -9.54
N VAL A 16 17.37 -0.56 -10.09
CA VAL A 16 18.28 -1.68 -9.86
C VAL A 16 18.80 -2.19 -11.20
N LYS A 17 20.06 -2.64 -11.20
CA LYS A 17 20.67 -3.27 -12.38
C LYS A 17 20.32 -4.76 -12.36
N ILE A 18 19.68 -5.25 -13.41
CA ILE A 18 19.28 -6.66 -13.55
C ILE A 18 20.13 -7.28 -14.65
N ASN A 19 20.68 -8.46 -14.37
CA ASN A 19 21.42 -9.23 -15.36
C ASN A 19 20.45 -9.95 -16.32
N PRO A 20 20.82 -10.15 -17.60
CA PRO A 20 19.91 -10.73 -18.60
C PRO A 20 19.36 -12.11 -18.25
N ASN A 21 20.08 -12.90 -17.45
CA ASN A 21 19.70 -14.26 -17.04
C ASN A 21 19.05 -14.33 -15.66
N GLU A 22 18.85 -13.19 -15.00
CA GLU A 22 18.28 -13.14 -13.67
C GLU A 22 16.74 -13.19 -13.72
N LYS A 23 16.16 -14.20 -13.05
CA LYS A 23 14.70 -14.29 -12.92
C LYS A 23 14.21 -13.30 -11.88
N GLN A 24 13.38 -12.38 -12.29
CA GLN A 24 12.76 -11.37 -11.44
C GLN A 24 11.24 -11.57 -11.36
N ASN A 25 10.67 -11.22 -10.21
CA ASN A 25 9.22 -11.20 -10.03
C ASN A 25 8.65 -9.92 -10.65
N LYS A 26 8.20 -10.03 -11.90
CA LYS A 26 7.57 -8.94 -12.62
C LYS A 26 6.20 -8.63 -12.03
N VAL A 27 5.91 -7.36 -11.83
CA VAL A 27 4.64 -6.87 -11.32
C VAL A 27 3.77 -6.31 -12.44
N GLU A 28 2.46 -6.35 -12.25
CA GLU A 28 1.47 -5.88 -13.21
C GLU A 28 0.46 -4.96 -12.50
N LYS A 29 -0.21 -4.13 -13.27
CA LYS A 29 -1.31 -3.31 -12.76
C LYS A 29 -2.36 -4.16 -12.06
N GLY A 30 -2.79 -3.71 -10.90
CA GLY A 30 -3.76 -4.42 -10.06
C GLY A 30 -3.13 -5.40 -9.05
N ASP A 31 -1.82 -5.66 -9.12
CA ASP A 31 -1.17 -6.46 -8.09
C ASP A 31 -1.20 -5.75 -6.73
N LEU A 32 -1.40 -6.52 -5.67
CA LEU A 32 -1.23 -6.08 -4.30
C LEU A 32 0.15 -6.53 -3.80
N PHE A 33 0.79 -5.68 -3.02
CA PHE A 33 2.11 -5.95 -2.44
C PHE A 33 2.02 -5.87 -0.93
N PHE A 34 2.52 -6.88 -0.25
CA PHE A 34 2.52 -6.99 1.19
C PHE A 34 3.92 -6.93 1.73
N MET A 35 4.12 -6.16 2.78
CA MET A 35 5.38 -6.10 3.50
C MET A 35 5.52 -7.32 4.42
N THR A 36 6.59 -8.12 4.24
CA THR A 36 6.79 -9.35 5.02
C THR A 36 7.35 -9.11 6.40
N SER A 37 7.97 -7.95 6.64
CA SER A 37 8.63 -7.61 7.90
C SER A 37 8.43 -6.14 8.23
N SER A 38 8.14 -5.82 9.49
CA SER A 38 7.95 -4.47 10.01
C SER A 38 8.59 -4.30 11.38
N GLU A 39 8.66 -3.07 11.87
CA GLU A 39 9.13 -2.76 13.21
C GLU A 39 8.02 -2.96 14.26
N THR A 40 6.78 -2.79 13.85
CA THR A 40 5.60 -2.91 14.73
C THR A 40 4.62 -3.96 14.23
N LYS A 41 3.78 -4.49 15.14
CA LYS A 41 2.71 -5.43 14.78
C LYS A 41 1.61 -4.78 13.96
N GLU A 42 1.41 -3.49 14.15
CA GLU A 42 0.40 -2.70 13.46
C GLU A 42 0.73 -2.52 11.98
N GLU A 43 2.02 -2.53 11.63
CA GLU A 43 2.49 -2.32 10.26
C GLU A 43 2.72 -3.61 9.48
N VAL A 44 2.78 -4.77 10.15
CA VAL A 44 3.07 -6.03 9.45
C VAL A 44 2.02 -6.33 8.38
N ALA A 45 2.45 -6.75 7.22
CA ALA A 45 1.62 -6.99 6.04
C ALA A 45 0.71 -5.81 5.66
N LEU A 46 1.13 -4.56 5.93
CA LEU A 46 0.54 -3.43 5.22
C LEU A 46 0.67 -3.68 3.72
N CYS A 47 -0.37 -3.36 2.98
CA CYS A 47 -0.41 -3.61 1.55
C CYS A 47 -0.63 -2.33 0.75
N SER A 48 -0.21 -2.38 -0.50
CA SER A 48 -0.45 -1.33 -1.49
C SER A 48 -0.84 -1.95 -2.81
N THR A 49 -1.58 -1.23 -3.63
CA THR A 49 -1.91 -1.64 -4.99
C THR A 49 -1.10 -0.84 -6.02
N LEU A 50 -0.83 -1.47 -7.16
CA LEU A 50 -0.32 -0.78 -8.33
C LEU A 50 -1.51 -0.39 -9.23
N SER A 51 -1.88 0.89 -9.21
CA SER A 51 -3.08 1.38 -9.90
C SER A 51 -2.86 1.68 -11.40
N TYR A 52 -1.62 1.66 -11.89
CA TYR A 52 -1.28 2.01 -13.27
C TYR A 52 -0.20 1.09 -13.83
N ASP A 53 -0.09 1.03 -15.15
CA ASP A 53 0.91 0.21 -15.83
C ASP A 53 2.29 0.84 -15.72
N VAL A 54 3.26 0.05 -15.28
CA VAL A 54 4.68 0.43 -15.20
C VAL A 54 5.54 -0.62 -15.87
N LYS A 55 6.36 -0.20 -16.80
CA LYS A 55 7.33 -1.10 -17.45
C LYS A 55 8.54 -1.32 -16.53
N ASN A 56 9.07 -2.55 -16.55
CA ASN A 56 10.30 -2.90 -15.85
C ASN A 56 10.25 -2.64 -14.33
N LEU A 57 9.09 -2.88 -13.73
CA LEU A 57 8.92 -2.85 -12.28
C LEU A 57 8.98 -4.27 -11.72
N TYR A 58 9.76 -4.45 -10.65
CA TYR A 58 10.01 -5.74 -10.04
C TYR A 58 9.84 -5.68 -8.52
N LEU A 59 9.46 -6.80 -7.94
CA LEU A 59 9.23 -6.91 -6.52
C LEU A 59 10.55 -7.18 -5.77
N ASN A 60 10.78 -6.47 -4.67
CA ASN A 60 11.94 -6.74 -3.81
C ASN A 60 11.67 -7.92 -2.87
N SER A 61 12.76 -8.46 -2.26
CA SER A 61 12.71 -9.64 -1.39
C SER A 61 11.99 -9.44 -0.05
N PHE A 62 11.74 -8.19 0.36
CA PHE A 62 11.03 -7.86 1.61
C PHE A 62 9.52 -7.73 1.44
N CYS A 63 9.04 -7.94 0.21
CA CYS A 63 7.63 -7.91 -0.11
C CYS A 63 7.24 -9.17 -0.88
N PHE A 64 5.99 -9.55 -0.79
CA PHE A 64 5.40 -10.51 -1.73
C PHE A 64 4.22 -9.89 -2.45
N GLY A 65 4.03 -10.29 -3.70
CA GLY A 65 2.92 -9.87 -4.53
C GLY A 65 1.78 -10.88 -4.45
N TYR A 66 0.57 -10.37 -4.57
CA TYR A 66 -0.64 -11.14 -4.72
C TYR A 66 -1.42 -10.61 -5.93
N ARG A 67 -1.75 -11.50 -6.85
CA ARG A 67 -2.55 -11.19 -8.04
C ARG A 67 -3.92 -11.85 -7.91
N VAL A 68 -4.97 -11.07 -8.03
CA VAL A 68 -6.33 -11.58 -8.05
C VAL A 68 -6.58 -12.26 -9.39
N ASN A 69 -6.94 -13.54 -9.35
CA ASN A 69 -7.18 -14.33 -10.56
C ASN A 69 -8.55 -14.09 -11.18
N ASN A 70 -9.54 -13.65 -10.38
CA ASN A 70 -10.91 -13.44 -10.85
C ASN A 70 -11.40 -12.03 -10.46
N LEU A 71 -11.18 -11.10 -11.37
CA LEU A 71 -11.60 -9.70 -11.20
C LEU A 71 -13.11 -9.49 -11.29
N ASN A 72 -13.87 -10.48 -11.75
CA ASN A 72 -15.33 -10.44 -11.71
C ASN A 72 -15.87 -10.72 -10.31
N LEU A 73 -15.09 -11.36 -9.45
CA LEU A 73 -15.45 -11.68 -8.08
C LEU A 73 -15.00 -10.62 -7.10
N ILE A 74 -13.77 -10.13 -7.24
CA ILE A 74 -13.18 -9.20 -6.29
C ILE A 74 -12.37 -8.10 -7.00
N ASN A 75 -12.65 -6.86 -6.61
CA ASN A 75 -11.92 -5.69 -7.04
C ASN A 75 -10.64 -5.49 -6.20
N ASN A 76 -9.50 -5.27 -6.84
CA ASN A 76 -8.20 -5.14 -6.18
C ASN A 76 -8.15 -3.96 -5.20
N GLU A 77 -8.70 -2.80 -5.58
CA GLU A 77 -8.75 -1.63 -4.72
C GLU A 77 -9.67 -1.86 -3.51
N TYR A 78 -10.79 -2.60 -3.72
CA TYR A 78 -11.64 -3.01 -2.61
C TYR A 78 -10.89 -3.91 -1.64
N LEU A 79 -10.18 -4.91 -2.14
CA LEU A 79 -9.39 -5.80 -1.29
C LEU A 79 -8.33 -5.02 -0.49
N ASN A 80 -7.67 -4.05 -1.12
CA ASN A 80 -6.74 -3.15 -0.43
C ASN A 80 -7.44 -2.37 0.69
N CYS A 81 -8.57 -1.72 0.43
CA CYS A 81 -9.36 -1.01 1.45
C CYS A 81 -9.78 -1.93 2.60
N LEU A 82 -10.24 -3.15 2.26
CA LEU A 82 -10.68 -4.14 3.23
C LEU A 82 -9.57 -4.54 4.19
N LEU A 83 -8.38 -4.84 3.66
CA LEU A 83 -7.21 -5.25 4.44
C LEU A 83 -6.64 -4.13 5.32
N HIS A 84 -6.93 -2.86 5.01
CA HIS A 84 -6.61 -1.71 5.85
C HIS A 84 -7.68 -1.42 6.92
N SER A 85 -8.85 -2.07 6.87
CA SER A 85 -9.89 -1.85 7.87
C SER A 85 -9.47 -2.33 9.26
N PRO A 86 -9.95 -1.72 10.35
CA PRO A 86 -9.57 -2.09 11.71
C PRO A 86 -9.80 -3.57 12.03
N LYS A 87 -10.89 -4.17 11.50
CA LYS A 87 -11.22 -5.59 11.66
C LYS A 87 -10.09 -6.47 11.13
N TYR A 88 -9.67 -6.26 9.89
CA TYR A 88 -8.65 -7.08 9.24
C TYR A 88 -7.24 -6.74 9.70
N ARG A 89 -6.95 -5.47 9.99
CA ARG A 89 -5.66 -5.09 10.59
C ARG A 89 -5.41 -5.81 11.91
N LYS A 90 -6.42 -5.91 12.78
CA LYS A 90 -6.33 -6.67 14.04
C LYS A 90 -6.04 -8.15 13.80
N GLN A 91 -6.72 -8.78 12.83
CA GLN A 91 -6.49 -10.20 12.50
C GLN A 91 -5.07 -10.41 11.94
N ILE A 92 -4.64 -9.57 11.01
CA ILE A 92 -3.31 -9.65 10.38
C ILE A 92 -2.20 -9.41 11.40
N SER A 93 -2.34 -8.42 12.26
CA SER A 93 -1.41 -8.11 13.35
C SER A 93 -1.18 -9.32 14.28
N ASN A 94 -2.23 -10.08 14.56
CA ASN A 94 -2.16 -11.29 15.38
C ASN A 94 -1.40 -12.45 14.70
N LEU A 95 -1.27 -12.44 13.38
CA LEU A 95 -0.48 -13.42 12.62
C LEU A 95 1.03 -13.09 12.64
N GLY A 96 1.39 -11.86 13.01
CA GLY A 96 2.77 -11.40 13.09
C GLY A 96 3.54 -12.07 14.23
N GLN A 97 4.78 -12.43 13.97
CA GLN A 97 5.68 -13.11 14.91
C GLN A 97 7.04 -12.41 14.98
N GLY A 98 7.62 -12.35 16.18
CA GLY A 98 8.92 -11.75 16.43
C GLY A 98 8.87 -10.61 17.44
N PHE A 99 10.01 -10.30 18.07
CA PHE A 99 10.14 -9.25 19.09
C PHE A 99 10.80 -7.97 18.55
N THR A 100 11.96 -8.10 17.95
CA THR A 100 12.74 -6.97 17.41
C THR A 100 12.20 -6.52 16.04
N ARG A 101 11.79 -7.49 15.23
CA ARG A 101 11.10 -7.31 13.96
C ARG A 101 9.95 -8.28 13.89
N VAL A 102 8.81 -7.78 13.47
CA VAL A 102 7.61 -8.58 13.29
C VAL A 102 7.58 -9.08 11.86
N ASN A 103 7.53 -10.39 11.70
CA ASN A 103 7.46 -11.06 10.40
C ASN A 103 6.12 -11.76 10.25
N ILE A 104 5.64 -11.89 9.03
CA ILE A 104 4.42 -12.63 8.72
C ILE A 104 4.71 -13.73 7.70
N SER A 105 4.12 -14.90 7.93
CA SER A 105 4.14 -15.97 6.97
C SER A 105 3.15 -15.69 5.84
N LYS A 106 3.63 -15.75 4.58
CA LYS A 106 2.78 -15.65 3.39
C LYS A 106 1.61 -16.64 3.43
N ASN A 107 1.86 -17.89 3.79
CA ASN A 107 0.83 -18.92 3.85
C ASN A 107 -0.26 -18.58 4.86
N LYS A 108 0.11 -18.16 6.07
CA LYS A 108 -0.87 -17.73 7.08
C LYS A 108 -1.69 -16.52 6.64
N LEU A 109 -1.09 -15.58 5.91
CA LEU A 109 -1.84 -14.44 5.39
C LEU A 109 -2.82 -14.87 4.29
N LEU A 110 -2.46 -15.84 3.45
CA LEU A 110 -3.34 -16.35 2.39
C LEU A 110 -4.52 -17.21 2.91
N GLU A 111 -4.43 -17.69 4.15
CA GLU A 111 -5.53 -18.40 4.84
C GLU A 111 -6.56 -17.45 5.45
N LEU A 112 -6.31 -16.13 5.41
CA LEU A 112 -7.23 -15.13 5.95
C LEU A 112 -8.54 -15.15 5.16
N LEU A 113 -9.64 -15.42 5.84
CA LEU A 113 -10.97 -15.36 5.26
C LEU A 113 -11.44 -13.92 5.14
N VAL A 114 -11.81 -13.52 3.94
CA VAL A 114 -12.27 -12.17 3.64
C VAL A 114 -13.74 -12.15 3.22
N GLU A 115 -14.47 -11.13 3.63
CA GLU A 115 -15.85 -10.90 3.23
C GLU A 115 -15.86 -10.20 1.85
N VAL A 116 -16.54 -10.82 0.89
CA VAL A 116 -16.61 -10.31 -0.49
C VAL A 116 -18.08 -10.01 -0.81
N PRO A 117 -18.54 -8.75 -0.68
CA PRO A 117 -19.88 -8.36 -1.09
C PRO A 117 -19.99 -8.34 -2.62
N ASP A 118 -21.18 -8.06 -3.14
CA ASP A 118 -21.36 -7.89 -4.57
C ASP A 118 -20.47 -6.79 -5.16
N MET A 119 -20.19 -6.85 -6.45
CA MET A 119 -19.28 -5.93 -7.13
C MET A 119 -19.74 -4.47 -7.04
N LYS A 120 -21.05 -4.21 -7.03
CA LYS A 120 -21.61 -2.87 -6.92
C LYS A 120 -21.27 -2.24 -5.57
N GLN A 121 -21.35 -3.02 -4.49
CA GLN A 121 -20.96 -2.58 -3.15
C GLN A 121 -19.46 -2.36 -3.05
N GLN A 122 -18.65 -3.24 -3.63
CA GLN A 122 -17.19 -3.09 -3.68
C GLN A 122 -16.80 -1.76 -4.35
N ILE A 123 -17.34 -1.48 -5.55
CA ILE A 123 -17.08 -0.24 -6.30
C ILE A 123 -17.51 1.00 -5.48
N ARG A 124 -18.65 0.91 -4.80
CA ARG A 124 -19.14 2.01 -3.95
C ARG A 124 -18.16 2.31 -2.80
N ILE A 125 -17.67 1.27 -2.13
CA ILE A 125 -16.70 1.42 -1.03
C ILE A 125 -15.42 2.07 -1.53
N VAL A 126 -14.87 1.58 -2.64
CA VAL A 126 -13.67 2.16 -3.28
C VAL A 126 -13.88 3.62 -3.63
N SER A 127 -15.02 3.97 -4.25
CA SER A 127 -15.34 5.36 -4.61
C SER A 127 -15.36 6.28 -3.39
N ILE A 128 -15.95 5.84 -2.29
CA ILE A 128 -15.99 6.62 -1.04
C ILE A 128 -14.57 6.79 -0.48
N ASN A 129 -13.81 5.70 -0.39
CA ASN A 129 -12.43 5.74 0.11
C ASN A 129 -11.56 6.69 -0.71
N ASN A 130 -11.63 6.61 -2.04
CA ASN A 130 -10.87 7.47 -2.94
C ASN A 130 -11.22 8.96 -2.79
N LYS A 131 -12.50 9.28 -2.59
CA LYS A 131 -12.94 10.67 -2.32
C LYS A 131 -12.38 11.19 -0.99
N ILE A 132 -12.39 10.36 0.05
CA ILE A 132 -11.84 10.71 1.37
C ILE A 132 -10.32 10.95 1.25
N ASN A 133 -9.59 10.03 0.63
CA ASN A 133 -8.16 10.14 0.43
C ASN A 133 -7.78 11.37 -0.41
N TYR A 134 -8.54 11.66 -1.46
CA TYR A 134 -8.36 12.89 -2.23
C TYR A 134 -8.51 14.14 -1.37
N LYS A 135 -9.55 14.21 -0.52
CA LYS A 135 -9.77 15.35 0.38
C LYS A 135 -8.65 15.48 1.40
N ILE A 136 -8.23 14.37 2.03
CA ILE A 136 -7.10 14.37 2.98
C ILE A 136 -5.84 14.90 2.30
N ASN A 137 -5.48 14.40 1.13
CA ASN A 137 -4.29 14.84 0.41
C ASN A 137 -4.37 16.33 0.02
N SER A 138 -5.55 16.81 -0.38
CA SER A 138 -5.78 18.24 -0.65
C SER A 138 -5.52 19.11 0.57
N GLU A 139 -6.01 18.71 1.75
CA GLU A 139 -5.81 19.46 2.99
C GLU A 139 -4.32 19.40 3.46
N ILE A 140 -3.66 18.25 3.31
CA ILE A 140 -2.22 18.13 3.58
C ILE A 140 -1.42 19.08 2.68
N ASN A 141 -1.74 19.17 1.40
CA ASN A 141 -1.06 20.07 0.47
C ASN A 141 -1.27 21.55 0.84
N LYS A 142 -2.48 21.92 1.27
CA LYS A 142 -2.74 23.29 1.79
C LYS A 142 -1.91 23.58 3.04
N LEU A 143 -1.87 22.63 3.99
CA LEU A 143 -1.08 22.77 5.20
C LEU A 143 0.41 22.97 4.89
N ASN A 144 0.96 22.18 3.97
CA ASN A 144 2.35 22.31 3.55
C ASN A 144 2.64 23.71 2.96
N LYS A 145 1.77 24.20 2.07
CA LYS A 145 1.90 25.56 1.50
C LYS A 145 1.84 26.67 2.58
N LEU A 146 0.95 26.51 3.55
CA LEU A 146 0.86 27.47 4.67
C LEU A 146 2.11 27.44 5.55
N ASN A 147 2.68 26.27 5.79
CA ASN A 147 3.94 26.14 6.53
C ASN A 147 5.13 26.76 5.77
N GLU A 148 5.20 26.58 4.45
CA GLU A 148 6.21 27.24 3.61
C GLU A 148 6.05 28.75 3.64
N LEU A 149 4.83 29.28 3.53
CA LEU A 149 4.56 30.71 3.64
C LEU A 149 4.95 31.26 5.00
N LYS A 150 4.56 30.57 6.09
CA LYS A 150 4.96 30.93 7.45
C LYS A 150 6.49 31.02 7.57
N LYS A 151 7.21 30.01 7.07
CA LYS A 151 8.68 29.98 7.10
C LYS A 151 9.28 31.14 6.34
N GLY A 152 8.77 31.47 5.14
CA GLY A 152 9.23 32.62 4.34
C GLY A 152 8.98 33.97 5.04
N LEU A 153 7.80 34.14 5.63
CA LEU A 153 7.49 35.35 6.38
C LEU A 153 8.41 35.54 7.61
N MET A 154 8.62 34.46 8.36
CA MET A 154 9.54 34.53 9.53
C MET A 154 10.97 34.86 9.11
N GLN A 155 11.46 34.31 8.00
CA GLN A 155 12.79 34.65 7.48
C GLN A 155 12.92 36.16 7.14
N ASN A 156 11.85 36.74 6.57
CA ASN A 156 11.85 38.16 6.22
C ASN A 156 11.65 39.12 7.43
N MET A 157 11.16 38.62 8.56
CA MET A 157 10.94 39.44 9.77
C MET A 157 12.17 39.57 10.66
N PHE A 158 13.15 38.67 10.51
CA PHE A 158 14.34 38.59 11.36
C PHE A 158 15.66 38.81 10.59
N VAL A 159 15.58 39.43 9.43
CA VAL A 159 16.75 39.90 8.66
C VAL A 159 17.06 41.36 8.96
#